data_04c0e78df9223fc25df621b50f8c558a
#
_entry.id   04c0e78df9223fc25df621b50f8c558a
#
_cell.length_a   1.000
_cell.length_b   1.000
_cell.length_c   1.000
_cell.angle_alpha   90.00
_cell.angle_beta   90.00
_cell.angle_gamma   90.00
#
_symmetry.space_group_name_H-M   'P 1'
#
loop_
_entity.id
_entity.type
_entity.pdbx_description
1 polymer ?
#
loop_
_entity_poly.entity_id
_entity_poly.type
_entity_poly.pdbx_seq_one_letter_code
_entity_poly.pdbx_strand_id
1 'polypeptide(L)'
;MTGEIAVVGAGWIGTHLATTFGVAPVPQREASDFTPPVGGALIIAGGRSTVPAGTDIAGLIADECLSLRALLARARDGSCRVVVLGSSDVCGAAARVTGATPVAPVTDYARLKAAREQVVLEAIDNEVDAVVARVAPVHGPGKAQSVRLIDAARRSLIPVPGGTRHSVGFITLGDLTRAVESLLRSGQRGAISLGAGPTPIGDLLRALGREQGAEPRLVGVPIPFARALARSRSGRVAWLGRFALP
;
A
#
# COMPACT_ATOMS: atom_id res chain seq x y z
N MET A 1 -25.34 1.44 -4.30
CA MET A 1 -25.18 0.50 -3.17
C MET A 1 -25.98 1.05 -2.00
N THR A 2 -27.00 0.31 -1.56
CA THR A 2 -27.82 0.63 -0.38
C THR A 2 -27.44 -0.21 0.83
N GLY A 3 -26.42 -1.05 0.71
CA GLY A 3 -25.98 -1.97 1.78
C GLY A 3 -24.99 -1.32 2.74
N GLU A 4 -24.91 -1.90 3.93
CA GLU A 4 -23.96 -1.52 4.98
C GLU A 4 -22.51 -1.77 4.53
N ILE A 5 -21.59 -0.88 4.94
CA ILE A 5 -20.14 -1.02 4.66
C ILE A 5 -19.43 -1.35 5.97
N ALA A 6 -18.47 -2.26 5.90
CA ALA A 6 -17.53 -2.52 6.99
C ALA A 6 -16.09 -2.34 6.54
N VAL A 7 -15.21 -1.89 7.46
CA VAL A 7 -13.78 -1.73 7.21
C VAL A 7 -12.99 -2.53 8.23
N VAL A 8 -12.24 -3.53 7.78
CA VAL A 8 -11.31 -4.31 8.61
C VAL A 8 -9.90 -3.78 8.45
N GLY A 9 -9.28 -3.40 9.55
CA GLY A 9 -7.97 -2.79 9.64
C GLY A 9 -8.02 -1.38 10.22
N ALA A 10 -7.57 -1.20 11.45
CA ALA A 10 -7.54 0.08 12.18
C ALA A 10 -6.20 0.82 12.02
N GLY A 11 -5.45 0.57 10.93
CA GLY A 11 -4.27 1.32 10.56
C GLY A 11 -4.61 2.67 9.91
N TRP A 12 -3.58 3.45 9.53
CA TRP A 12 -3.75 4.78 8.96
C TRP A 12 -4.72 4.83 7.76
N ILE A 13 -4.59 3.90 6.79
CA ILE A 13 -5.50 3.82 5.63
C ILE A 13 -6.89 3.38 6.07
N GLY A 14 -7.00 2.32 6.87
CA GLY A 14 -8.29 1.77 7.28
C GLY A 14 -9.09 2.74 8.14
N THR A 15 -8.46 3.45 9.06
CA THR A 15 -9.11 4.50 9.86
C THR A 15 -9.64 5.64 8.96
N HIS A 16 -8.83 6.07 7.97
CA HIS A 16 -9.30 7.09 7.02
C HIS A 16 -10.51 6.63 6.21
N LEU A 17 -10.46 5.41 5.65
CA LEU A 17 -11.58 4.85 4.89
C LEU A 17 -12.82 4.69 5.79
N ALA A 18 -12.65 4.16 7.00
CA ALA A 18 -13.75 4.00 7.95
C ALA A 18 -14.42 5.35 8.28
N THR A 19 -13.63 6.39 8.55
CA THR A 19 -14.11 7.76 8.77
C THR A 19 -14.87 8.28 7.55
N THR A 20 -14.34 8.06 6.33
CA THR A 20 -14.98 8.52 5.08
C THR A 20 -16.33 7.85 4.85
N PHE A 21 -16.43 6.55 5.17
CA PHE A 21 -17.68 5.79 5.03
C PHE A 21 -18.61 5.90 6.26
N GLY A 22 -18.25 6.66 7.29
CA GLY A 22 -19.08 6.86 8.49
C GLY A 22 -19.19 5.63 9.38
N VAL A 23 -18.17 4.74 9.38
CA VAL A 23 -18.16 3.51 10.18
C VAL A 23 -16.94 3.44 11.10
N ALA A 24 -17.01 2.59 12.12
CA ALA A 24 -15.84 2.30 12.96
C ALA A 24 -14.95 1.22 12.29
N PRO A 25 -13.61 1.37 12.31
CA PRO A 25 -12.74 0.33 11.77
C PRO A 25 -12.66 -0.87 12.74
N VAL A 26 -12.81 -2.07 12.20
CA VAL A 26 -12.61 -3.31 12.96
C VAL A 26 -11.10 -3.61 13.03
N PRO A 27 -10.53 -3.78 14.23
CA PRO A 27 -9.11 -4.14 14.37
C PRO A 27 -8.76 -5.46 13.67
N GLN A 28 -7.57 -5.55 13.07
CA GLN A 28 -7.14 -6.76 12.35
C GLN A 28 -7.16 -8.02 13.24
N ARG A 29 -6.87 -7.92 14.55
CA ARG A 29 -6.93 -9.05 15.49
C ARG A 29 -8.33 -9.64 15.67
N GLU A 30 -9.36 -8.89 15.33
CA GLU A 30 -10.77 -9.27 15.43
C GLU A 30 -11.32 -9.78 14.09
N ALA A 31 -10.51 -9.77 13.03
CA ALA A 31 -10.94 -10.12 11.68
C ALA A 31 -11.43 -11.58 11.57
N SER A 32 -10.81 -12.51 12.33
CA SER A 32 -11.18 -13.93 12.33
C SER A 32 -12.60 -14.17 12.80
N ASP A 33 -13.11 -13.34 13.70
CA ASP A 33 -14.43 -13.51 14.33
C ASP A 33 -15.48 -12.52 13.80
N PHE A 34 -15.02 -11.56 13.00
CA PHE A 34 -15.88 -10.53 12.43
C PHE A 34 -16.86 -11.12 11.39
N THR A 35 -18.14 -10.77 11.50
CA THR A 35 -19.16 -11.12 10.52
C THR A 35 -19.41 -9.95 9.58
N PRO A 36 -19.10 -10.08 8.27
CA PRO A 36 -19.39 -9.05 7.29
C PRO A 36 -20.89 -8.78 7.14
N PRO A 37 -21.27 -7.56 6.74
CA PRO A 37 -22.69 -7.23 6.53
C PRO A 37 -23.29 -8.03 5.38
N VAL A 38 -24.45 -8.64 5.58
CA VAL A 38 -25.15 -9.44 4.57
C VAL A 38 -25.64 -8.54 3.42
N GLY A 39 -25.29 -8.90 2.18
CA GLY A 39 -25.62 -8.11 0.99
C GLY A 39 -24.93 -6.73 0.96
N GLY A 40 -24.01 -6.48 1.88
CA GLY A 40 -23.27 -5.23 2.00
C GLY A 40 -21.91 -5.27 1.34
N ALA A 41 -20.97 -4.48 1.88
CA ALA A 41 -19.62 -4.39 1.38
C ALA A 41 -18.57 -4.43 2.52
N LEU A 42 -17.43 -5.07 2.22
CA LEU A 42 -16.30 -5.21 3.12
C LEU A 42 -15.04 -4.66 2.49
N ILE A 43 -14.39 -3.74 3.16
CA ILE A 43 -13.07 -3.24 2.81
C ILE A 43 -12.05 -3.87 3.76
N ILE A 44 -11.08 -4.61 3.22
CA ILE A 44 -9.99 -5.19 4.00
C ILE A 44 -8.73 -4.35 3.77
N ALA A 45 -8.53 -3.37 4.66
CA ALA A 45 -7.33 -2.51 4.69
C ALA A 45 -6.29 -2.98 5.72
N GLY A 46 -6.57 -4.09 6.40
CA GLY A 46 -5.74 -4.67 7.44
C GLY A 46 -4.56 -5.48 6.92
N GLY A 47 -3.75 -5.92 7.86
CA GLY A 47 -2.50 -6.62 7.65
C GLY A 47 -1.28 -5.74 7.94
N ARG A 48 -0.13 -6.35 8.12
CA ARG A 48 1.10 -5.63 8.48
C ARG A 48 1.55 -4.71 7.35
N SER A 49 2.05 -3.55 7.72
CA SER A 49 2.66 -2.58 6.79
C SER A 49 4.18 -2.74 6.69
N THR A 50 4.79 -3.49 7.61
CA THR A 50 6.22 -3.80 7.65
C THR A 50 6.42 -5.17 8.29
N VAL A 51 7.49 -5.87 7.91
CA VAL A 51 7.94 -7.10 8.55
C VAL A 51 9.32 -6.80 9.16
N PRO A 52 9.47 -6.85 10.49
CA PRO A 52 10.77 -6.66 11.15
C PRO A 52 11.77 -7.74 10.76
N ALA A 53 13.05 -7.40 10.73
CA ALA A 53 14.12 -8.38 10.52
C ALA A 53 14.09 -9.46 11.63
N GLY A 54 14.27 -10.71 11.24
CA GLY A 54 14.25 -11.86 12.17
C GLY A 54 12.83 -12.36 12.51
N THR A 55 11.79 -11.83 11.88
CA THR A 55 10.43 -12.38 12.02
C THR A 55 10.37 -13.78 11.39
N ASP A 56 9.69 -14.72 12.04
CA ASP A 56 9.24 -15.96 11.40
C ASP A 56 8.19 -15.61 10.33
N ILE A 57 8.67 -15.44 9.11
CA ILE A 57 7.80 -15.06 7.99
C ILE A 57 6.83 -16.17 7.60
N ALA A 58 7.20 -17.44 7.77
CA ALA A 58 6.34 -18.56 7.40
C ALA A 58 5.15 -18.65 8.36
N GLY A 59 5.38 -18.58 9.67
CA GLY A 59 4.33 -18.53 10.68
C GLY A 59 3.42 -17.32 10.51
N LEU A 60 4.01 -16.14 10.29
CA LEU A 60 3.23 -14.92 10.04
C LEU A 60 2.34 -15.01 8.81
N ILE A 61 2.83 -15.58 7.70
CA ILE A 61 2.03 -15.81 6.48
C ILE A 61 0.89 -16.76 6.79
N ALA A 62 1.16 -17.87 7.47
CA ALA A 62 0.14 -18.87 7.82
C ALA A 62 -1.00 -18.23 8.63
N ASP A 63 -0.68 -17.46 9.67
CA ASP A 63 -1.65 -16.83 10.55
C ASP A 63 -2.50 -15.77 9.81
N GLU A 64 -1.86 -14.87 9.04
CA GLU A 64 -2.59 -13.83 8.31
C GLU A 64 -3.44 -14.41 7.18
N CYS A 65 -2.98 -15.48 6.50
CA CYS A 65 -3.75 -16.16 5.47
C CYS A 65 -4.93 -16.94 6.06
N LEU A 66 -4.77 -17.59 7.21
CA LEU A 66 -5.85 -18.29 7.90
C LEU A 66 -6.99 -17.32 8.28
N SER A 67 -6.63 -16.21 8.92
CA SER A 67 -7.60 -15.17 9.30
C SER A 67 -8.32 -14.59 8.08
N LEU A 68 -7.59 -14.36 6.98
CA LEU A 68 -8.16 -13.82 5.74
C LEU A 68 -9.12 -14.82 5.08
N ARG A 69 -8.77 -16.12 5.02
CA ARG A 69 -9.65 -17.18 4.49
C ARG A 69 -10.97 -17.25 5.27
N ALA A 70 -10.91 -17.23 6.60
CA ALA A 70 -12.09 -17.25 7.45
C ALA A 70 -13.01 -16.05 7.19
N LEU A 71 -12.44 -14.86 7.04
CA LEU A 71 -13.20 -13.64 6.75
C LEU A 71 -13.85 -13.67 5.37
N LEU A 72 -13.11 -14.13 4.33
CA LEU A 72 -13.63 -14.26 2.97
C LEU A 72 -14.73 -15.31 2.84
N ALA A 73 -14.63 -16.43 3.57
CA ALA A 73 -15.70 -17.44 3.61
C ALA A 73 -17.00 -16.85 4.17
N ARG A 74 -16.93 -16.10 5.27
CA ARG A 74 -18.12 -15.42 5.82
C ARG A 74 -18.67 -14.35 4.86
N ALA A 75 -17.80 -13.63 4.16
CA ALA A 75 -18.22 -12.65 3.17
C ALA A 75 -18.99 -13.31 2.01
N ARG A 76 -18.54 -14.50 1.55
CA ARG A 76 -19.27 -15.31 0.56
C ARG A 76 -20.65 -15.70 1.09
N ASP A 77 -20.71 -16.29 2.28
CA ASP A 77 -21.95 -16.78 2.88
C ASP A 77 -22.97 -15.65 3.11
N GLY A 78 -22.47 -14.43 3.36
CA GLY A 78 -23.27 -13.20 3.45
C GLY A 78 -23.49 -12.49 2.12
N SER A 79 -23.04 -13.02 0.98
CA SER A 79 -23.10 -12.33 -0.34
C SER A 79 -22.56 -10.91 -0.30
N CYS A 80 -21.44 -10.72 0.42
CA CYS A 80 -20.82 -9.42 0.66
C CYS A 80 -19.80 -9.10 -0.43
N ARG A 81 -19.85 -7.92 -1.02
CA ARG A 81 -18.82 -7.39 -1.94
C ARG A 81 -17.53 -7.10 -1.18
N VAL A 82 -16.39 -7.62 -1.63
CA VAL A 82 -15.10 -7.45 -0.92
C VAL A 82 -14.07 -6.69 -1.75
N VAL A 83 -13.48 -5.65 -1.16
CA VAL A 83 -12.31 -4.95 -1.69
C VAL A 83 -11.13 -5.15 -0.76
N VAL A 84 -10.09 -5.84 -1.22
CA VAL A 84 -8.87 -6.11 -0.42
C VAL A 84 -7.75 -5.18 -0.86
N LEU A 85 -7.17 -4.43 0.06
CA LEU A 85 -5.99 -3.60 -0.21
C LEU A 85 -4.71 -4.44 -0.11
N GLY A 86 -4.17 -4.81 -1.26
CA GLY A 86 -2.87 -5.45 -1.44
C GLY A 86 -1.74 -4.43 -1.56
N SER A 87 -0.67 -4.78 -2.28
CA SER A 87 0.49 -3.91 -2.53
C SER A 87 1.06 -4.15 -3.92
N SER A 88 1.51 -3.09 -4.58
CA SER A 88 2.29 -3.18 -5.83
C SER A 88 3.62 -3.91 -5.65
N ASP A 89 4.16 -3.98 -4.44
CA ASP A 89 5.44 -4.63 -4.11
C ASP A 89 5.44 -6.14 -4.41
N VAL A 90 4.25 -6.75 -4.53
CA VAL A 90 4.11 -8.16 -4.95
C VAL A 90 4.70 -8.43 -6.33
N CYS A 91 4.81 -7.39 -7.17
CA CYS A 91 5.37 -7.48 -8.52
C CYS A 91 6.89 -7.19 -8.58
N GLY A 92 7.55 -6.98 -7.44
CA GLY A 92 8.98 -6.71 -7.36
C GLY A 92 9.41 -5.48 -8.17
N ALA A 93 10.46 -5.63 -8.99
CA ALA A 93 11.05 -4.54 -9.75
C ALA A 93 10.35 -4.26 -11.11
N ALA A 94 9.09 -4.62 -11.26
CA ALA A 94 8.36 -4.39 -12.51
C ALA A 94 8.27 -2.88 -12.80
N ALA A 95 8.65 -2.47 -14.01
CA ALA A 95 8.63 -1.06 -14.43
C ALA A 95 7.20 -0.50 -14.49
N ARG A 96 6.22 -1.35 -14.73
CA ARG A 96 4.79 -1.03 -14.72
C ARG A 96 4.02 -2.16 -14.07
N VAL A 97 3.21 -1.84 -13.09
CA VAL A 97 2.36 -2.80 -12.39
C VAL A 97 0.93 -2.70 -12.92
N THR A 98 0.38 -3.84 -13.31
CA THR A 98 -1.04 -4.02 -13.70
C THR A 98 -1.60 -5.21 -12.94
N GLY A 99 -2.90 -5.49 -13.09
CA GLY A 99 -3.49 -6.73 -12.56
C GLY A 99 -2.87 -8.00 -13.15
N ALA A 100 -2.42 -7.95 -14.41
CA ALA A 100 -1.80 -9.08 -15.12
C ALA A 100 -0.28 -9.20 -14.90
N THR A 101 0.37 -8.24 -14.21
CA THR A 101 1.82 -8.31 -13.96
C THR A 101 2.13 -9.53 -13.08
N PRO A 102 3.11 -10.37 -13.45
CA PRO A 102 3.48 -11.54 -12.66
C PRO A 102 3.91 -11.17 -11.23
N VAL A 103 3.54 -12.02 -10.27
CA VAL A 103 3.97 -11.90 -8.88
C VAL A 103 5.42 -12.35 -8.75
N ALA A 104 6.30 -11.47 -8.26
CA ALA A 104 7.74 -11.69 -8.09
C ALA A 104 8.27 -10.98 -6.82
N PRO A 105 7.80 -11.36 -5.62
CA PRO A 105 8.10 -10.65 -4.37
C PRO A 105 9.56 -10.80 -3.98
N VAL A 106 10.23 -9.68 -3.66
CA VAL A 106 11.66 -9.65 -3.31
C VAL A 106 11.92 -9.39 -1.82
N THR A 107 10.92 -8.97 -1.05
CA THR A 107 11.03 -8.72 0.40
C THR A 107 10.05 -9.58 1.18
N ASP A 108 10.27 -9.78 2.48
CA ASP A 108 9.34 -10.54 3.33
C ASP A 108 7.96 -9.88 3.40
N TYR A 109 7.92 -8.54 3.40
CA TYR A 109 6.66 -7.81 3.26
C TYR A 109 5.93 -8.14 1.95
N ALA A 110 6.66 -8.13 0.83
CA ALA A 110 6.08 -8.46 -0.47
C ALA A 110 5.62 -9.92 -0.54
N ARG A 111 6.37 -10.87 0.07
CA ARG A 111 5.98 -12.29 0.19
C ARG A 111 4.69 -12.45 0.99
N LEU A 112 4.56 -11.76 2.11
CA LEU A 112 3.34 -11.75 2.90
C LEU A 112 2.14 -11.21 2.09
N LYS A 113 2.32 -10.09 1.39
CA LYS A 113 1.26 -9.50 0.55
C LYS A 113 0.90 -10.40 -0.63
N ALA A 114 1.88 -11.07 -1.25
CA ALA A 114 1.64 -12.01 -2.33
C ALA A 114 0.85 -13.25 -1.87
N ALA A 115 1.17 -13.80 -0.70
CA ALA A 115 0.43 -14.91 -0.11
C ALA A 115 -1.04 -14.53 0.18
N ARG A 116 -1.27 -13.32 0.71
CA ARG A 116 -2.62 -12.80 0.94
C ARG A 116 -3.38 -12.58 -0.39
N GLU A 117 -2.72 -12.06 -1.42
CA GLU A 117 -3.30 -11.91 -2.75
C GLU A 117 -3.74 -13.26 -3.31
N GLN A 118 -2.89 -14.28 -3.19
CA GLN A 118 -3.22 -15.63 -3.63
C GLN A 118 -4.48 -16.18 -2.93
N VAL A 119 -4.61 -15.96 -1.61
CA VAL A 119 -5.83 -16.34 -0.85
C VAL A 119 -7.08 -15.66 -1.40
N VAL A 120 -6.98 -14.39 -1.81
CA VAL A 120 -8.12 -13.66 -2.39
C VAL A 120 -8.48 -14.23 -3.76
N LEU A 121 -7.48 -14.52 -4.60
CA LEU A 121 -7.72 -15.11 -5.94
C LEU A 121 -8.36 -16.50 -5.83
N GLU A 122 -7.86 -17.36 -4.92
CA GLU A 122 -8.48 -18.66 -4.62
C GLU A 122 -9.94 -18.51 -4.12
N ALA A 123 -10.21 -17.49 -3.32
CA ALA A 123 -11.56 -17.20 -2.83
C ALA A 123 -12.50 -16.74 -3.98
N ILE A 124 -11.98 -15.98 -4.95
CA ILE A 124 -12.72 -15.56 -6.14
C ILE A 124 -13.11 -16.78 -6.99
N ASP A 125 -12.21 -17.75 -7.14
CA ASP A 125 -12.49 -19.02 -7.85
C ASP A 125 -13.55 -19.86 -7.09
N ASN A 126 -13.70 -19.64 -5.78
CA ASN A 126 -14.72 -20.22 -4.92
C ASN A 126 -15.92 -19.25 -4.67
N GLU A 127 -16.25 -18.46 -5.69
CA GLU A 127 -17.44 -17.61 -5.79
C GLU A 127 -17.52 -16.41 -4.84
N VAL A 128 -16.44 -16.05 -4.13
CA VAL A 128 -16.40 -14.77 -3.39
C VAL A 128 -16.42 -13.61 -4.37
N ASP A 129 -17.34 -12.66 -4.20
CA ASP A 129 -17.34 -11.42 -4.98
C ASP A 129 -16.28 -10.47 -4.45
N ALA A 130 -15.04 -10.65 -4.91
CA ALA A 130 -13.89 -9.92 -4.42
C ALA A 130 -12.99 -9.33 -5.52
N VAL A 131 -12.29 -8.27 -5.16
CA VAL A 131 -11.18 -7.69 -5.93
C VAL A 131 -10.01 -7.42 -4.99
N VAL A 132 -8.78 -7.74 -5.42
CA VAL A 132 -7.57 -7.36 -4.71
C VAL A 132 -6.87 -6.23 -5.44
N ALA A 133 -6.66 -5.12 -4.76
CA ALA A 133 -6.01 -3.94 -5.30
C ALA A 133 -4.51 -3.94 -4.94
N ARG A 134 -3.63 -4.02 -5.94
CA ARG A 134 -2.19 -3.81 -5.83
C ARG A 134 -1.92 -2.32 -5.70
N VAL A 135 -2.00 -1.81 -4.47
CA VAL A 135 -1.91 -0.39 -4.18
C VAL A 135 -0.46 0.07 -4.21
N ALA A 136 -0.17 1.11 -4.99
CA ALA A 136 1.11 1.81 -4.98
C ALA A 136 1.34 2.50 -3.62
N PRO A 137 2.57 2.91 -3.26
CA PRO A 137 2.85 3.67 -2.05
C PRO A 137 1.86 4.81 -1.85
N VAL A 138 1.12 4.78 -0.74
CA VAL A 138 0.07 5.76 -0.46
C VAL A 138 0.68 6.97 0.25
N HIS A 139 0.38 8.16 -0.24
CA HIS A 139 0.79 9.43 0.36
C HIS A 139 -0.43 10.24 0.83
N GLY A 140 -0.27 10.94 1.94
CA GLY A 140 -1.32 11.78 2.49
C GLY A 140 -0.97 12.40 3.84
N PRO A 141 -1.85 13.26 4.39
CA PRO A 141 -1.66 13.89 5.69
C PRO A 141 -1.45 12.87 6.81
N GLY A 142 -0.57 13.18 7.75
CA GLY A 142 -0.28 12.33 8.91
C GLY A 142 0.62 11.11 8.64
N LYS A 143 0.96 10.80 7.39
CA LYS A 143 1.87 9.70 7.08
C LYS A 143 3.33 10.17 7.19
N ALA A 144 4.12 9.53 8.03
CA ALA A 144 5.52 9.91 8.29
C ALA A 144 6.38 9.97 7.01
N GLN A 145 6.16 9.10 6.03
CA GLN A 145 6.87 9.15 4.75
C GLN A 145 6.50 10.39 3.94
N SER A 146 5.23 10.79 3.92
CA SER A 146 4.77 11.99 3.22
C SER A 146 5.33 13.25 3.87
N VAL A 147 5.34 13.33 5.20
CA VAL A 147 5.95 14.44 5.95
C VAL A 147 7.43 14.56 5.61
N ARG A 148 8.18 13.43 5.63
CA ARG A 148 9.61 13.45 5.27
C ARG A 148 9.87 13.89 3.83
N LEU A 149 9.00 13.49 2.89
CA LEU A 149 9.13 13.87 1.50
C LEU A 149 8.91 15.38 1.31
N ILE A 150 7.90 15.94 1.96
CA ILE A 150 7.61 17.38 1.97
C ILE A 150 8.76 18.14 2.64
N ASP A 151 9.24 17.70 3.80
CA ASP A 151 10.37 18.33 4.50
C ASP A 151 11.66 18.27 3.68
N ALA A 152 11.87 17.19 2.92
CA ALA A 152 12.98 17.12 1.97
C ALA A 152 12.81 18.14 0.84
N ALA A 153 11.61 18.29 0.31
CA ALA A 153 11.31 19.20 -0.81
C ALA A 153 11.48 20.69 -0.45
N ARG A 154 11.40 21.04 0.85
CA ARG A 154 11.69 22.40 1.35
C ARG A 154 13.17 22.78 1.36
N ARG A 155 14.07 21.81 1.15
CA ARG A 155 15.51 22.07 1.22
C ARG A 155 16.02 22.67 -0.08
N SER A 156 17.01 23.57 0.00
CA SER A 156 17.67 24.15 -1.16
C SER A 156 18.47 23.13 -1.99
N LEU A 157 18.94 22.04 -1.36
CA LEU A 157 19.69 20.95 -2.00
C LEU A 157 19.14 19.61 -1.55
N ILE A 158 18.76 18.78 -2.52
CA ILE A 158 18.25 17.42 -2.27
C ILE A 158 19.13 16.41 -3.01
N PRO A 159 19.89 15.57 -2.30
CA PRO A 159 20.56 14.44 -2.92
C PRO A 159 19.54 13.34 -3.21
N VAL A 160 19.52 12.87 -4.45
CA VAL A 160 18.57 11.86 -4.95
C VAL A 160 19.33 10.57 -5.26
N PRO A 161 19.20 9.53 -4.44
CA PRO A 161 19.81 8.23 -4.69
C PRO A 161 19.33 7.63 -6.01
N GLY A 162 20.25 7.10 -6.82
CA GLY A 162 19.92 6.56 -8.14
C GLY A 162 19.66 7.60 -9.23
N GLY A 163 19.76 8.90 -8.88
CA GLY A 163 19.51 10.01 -9.81
C GLY A 163 18.05 10.44 -9.86
N THR A 164 17.78 11.47 -10.65
CA THR A 164 16.47 12.16 -10.68
C THR A 164 15.47 11.59 -11.69
N ARG A 165 15.93 10.66 -12.54
CA ARG A 165 15.15 10.13 -13.68
C ARG A 165 14.43 8.83 -13.38
N HIS A 166 14.76 8.12 -12.29
CA HIS A 166 14.02 6.90 -11.95
C HIS A 166 12.58 7.25 -11.58
N SER A 167 11.66 6.44 -12.07
CA SER A 167 10.24 6.64 -11.84
C SER A 167 9.81 6.00 -10.54
N VAL A 168 8.89 6.66 -9.87
CA VAL A 168 8.18 6.15 -8.69
C VAL A 168 6.69 6.08 -8.98
N GLY A 169 6.06 5.01 -8.53
CA GLY A 169 4.61 4.93 -8.47
C GLY A 169 4.13 5.41 -7.11
N PHE A 170 3.03 6.11 -7.07
CA PHE A 170 2.36 6.48 -5.82
C PHE A 170 0.85 6.67 -6.05
N ILE A 171 0.10 6.76 -4.98
CA ILE A 171 -1.30 7.15 -4.98
C ILE A 171 -1.55 8.08 -3.80
N THR A 172 -2.39 9.11 -3.99
CA THR A 172 -2.82 9.93 -2.86
C THR A 172 -3.89 9.22 -2.05
N LEU A 173 -4.01 9.54 -0.77
CA LEU A 173 -5.05 8.96 0.08
C LEU A 173 -6.46 9.26 -0.46
N GLY A 174 -6.68 10.47 -1.02
CA GLY A 174 -7.94 10.84 -1.65
C GLY A 174 -8.23 10.06 -2.94
N ASP A 175 -7.21 9.82 -3.79
CA ASP A 175 -7.37 9.00 -4.99
C ASP A 175 -7.65 7.54 -4.64
N LEU A 176 -6.97 7.01 -3.61
CA LEU A 176 -7.24 5.68 -3.11
C LEU A 176 -8.68 5.54 -2.63
N THR A 177 -9.19 6.52 -1.90
CA THR A 177 -10.59 6.54 -1.44
C THR A 177 -11.56 6.50 -2.61
N ARG A 178 -11.39 7.37 -3.61
CA ARG A 178 -12.23 7.37 -4.82
C ARG A 178 -12.16 6.05 -5.59
N ALA A 179 -10.96 5.46 -5.68
CA ALA A 179 -10.79 4.17 -6.32
C ALA A 179 -11.53 3.05 -5.56
N VAL A 180 -11.42 3.02 -4.23
CA VAL A 180 -12.15 2.06 -3.39
C VAL A 180 -13.66 2.22 -3.54
N GLU A 181 -14.18 3.44 -3.51
CA GLU A 181 -15.60 3.71 -3.78
C GLU A 181 -16.06 3.19 -5.15
N SER A 182 -15.25 3.39 -6.18
CA SER A 182 -15.52 2.86 -7.52
C SER A 182 -15.53 1.32 -7.53
N LEU A 183 -14.57 0.69 -6.86
CA LEU A 183 -14.47 -0.77 -6.78
C LEU A 183 -15.62 -1.42 -6.03
N LEU A 184 -16.11 -0.77 -4.99
CA LEU A 184 -17.29 -1.23 -4.26
C LEU A 184 -18.54 -1.27 -5.15
N ARG A 185 -18.66 -0.36 -6.12
CA ARG A 185 -19.78 -0.29 -7.07
C ARG A 185 -19.55 -1.10 -8.35
N SER A 186 -18.32 -1.46 -8.65
CA SER A 186 -17.98 -2.21 -9.86
C SER A 186 -18.18 -3.70 -9.68
N GLY A 187 -18.45 -4.42 -10.76
CA GLY A 187 -18.39 -5.89 -10.80
C GLY A 187 -16.99 -6.44 -11.04
N GLN A 188 -15.93 -5.62 -10.90
CA GLN A 188 -14.55 -6.06 -11.14
C GLN A 188 -14.12 -7.11 -10.14
N ARG A 189 -13.51 -8.19 -10.61
CA ARG A 189 -12.95 -9.29 -9.81
C ARG A 189 -11.48 -9.51 -10.18
N GLY A 190 -10.76 -10.25 -9.36
CA GLY A 190 -9.35 -10.56 -9.60
C GLY A 190 -8.40 -9.47 -9.09
N ALA A 191 -7.17 -9.45 -9.61
CA ALA A 191 -6.15 -8.48 -9.24
C ALA A 191 -6.23 -7.24 -10.15
N ILE A 192 -6.13 -6.06 -9.54
CA ILE A 192 -6.03 -4.78 -10.26
C ILE A 192 -4.89 -3.94 -9.67
N SER A 193 -4.43 -2.93 -10.39
CA SER A 193 -3.42 -2.00 -9.88
C SER A 193 -4.02 -0.63 -9.63
N LEU A 194 -3.71 -0.05 -8.48
CA LEU A 194 -4.10 1.31 -8.10
C LEU A 194 -2.85 2.16 -7.88
N GLY A 195 -2.66 3.17 -8.72
CA GLY A 195 -1.55 4.12 -8.62
C GLY A 195 -1.57 5.14 -9.75
N ALA A 196 -0.94 6.28 -9.53
CA ALA A 196 -0.58 7.18 -10.59
C ALA A 196 0.45 6.51 -11.50
N GLY A 197 0.48 6.89 -12.77
CA GLY A 197 1.50 6.43 -13.70
C GLY A 197 2.93 6.74 -13.21
N PRO A 198 3.95 6.14 -13.82
CA PRO A 198 5.33 6.33 -13.39
C PRO A 198 5.72 7.81 -13.51
N THR A 199 6.08 8.42 -12.38
CA THR A 199 6.50 9.81 -12.29
C THR A 199 7.99 9.86 -11.97
N PRO A 200 8.83 10.59 -12.74
CA PRO A 200 10.23 10.80 -12.37
C PRO A 200 10.32 11.42 -10.98
N ILE A 201 11.13 10.85 -10.10
CA ILE A 201 11.25 11.33 -8.71
C ILE A 201 11.70 12.80 -8.66
N GLY A 202 12.52 13.21 -9.62
CA GLY A 202 12.95 14.61 -9.74
C GLY A 202 11.78 15.56 -9.98
N ASP A 203 10.82 15.18 -10.81
CA ASP A 203 9.65 16.02 -11.12
C ASP A 203 8.72 16.11 -9.91
N LEU A 204 8.51 14.98 -9.22
CA LEU A 204 7.75 14.95 -7.97
C LEU A 204 8.37 15.86 -6.91
N LEU A 205 9.68 15.79 -6.68
CA LEU A 205 10.36 16.63 -5.69
C LEU A 205 10.32 18.12 -6.05
N ARG A 206 10.46 18.47 -7.33
CA ARG A 206 10.31 19.86 -7.78
C ARG A 206 8.87 20.37 -7.62
N ALA A 207 7.87 19.54 -7.94
CA ALA A 207 6.47 19.92 -7.76
C ALA A 207 6.15 20.18 -6.30
N LEU A 208 6.55 19.27 -5.39
CA LEU A 208 6.38 19.44 -3.96
C LEU A 208 7.13 20.67 -3.43
N GLY A 209 8.35 20.94 -3.94
CA GLY A 209 9.13 22.13 -3.57
C GLY A 209 8.37 23.40 -3.91
N ARG A 210 7.88 23.54 -5.15
CA ARG A 210 7.10 24.71 -5.60
C ARG A 210 5.86 24.95 -4.73
N GLU A 211 5.13 23.91 -4.37
CA GLU A 211 3.98 24.03 -3.47
C GLU A 211 4.37 24.52 -2.07
N GLN A 212 5.62 24.32 -1.67
CA GLN A 212 6.18 24.82 -0.40
C GLN A 212 6.92 26.15 -0.54
N GLY A 213 6.86 26.81 -1.71
CA GLY A 213 7.59 28.05 -1.99
C GLY A 213 9.11 27.87 -2.11
N ALA A 214 9.58 26.66 -2.46
CA ALA A 214 10.98 26.32 -2.60
C ALA A 214 11.31 25.84 -4.02
N GLU A 215 12.54 26.11 -4.46
CA GLU A 215 13.09 25.60 -5.73
C GLU A 215 14.32 24.70 -5.43
N PRO A 216 14.12 23.43 -5.09
CA PRO A 216 15.20 22.56 -4.69
C PRO A 216 16.14 22.24 -5.84
N ARG A 217 17.45 22.38 -5.62
CA ARG A 217 18.47 21.82 -6.50
C ARG A 217 18.62 20.32 -6.24
N LEU A 218 18.36 19.51 -7.25
CA LEU A 218 18.44 18.05 -7.13
C LEU A 218 19.82 17.57 -7.62
N VAL A 219 20.49 16.74 -6.81
CA VAL A 219 21.79 16.15 -7.14
C VAL A 219 21.67 14.64 -7.10
N GLY A 220 21.92 13.98 -8.25
CA GLY A 220 21.95 12.52 -8.31
C GLY A 220 23.13 11.96 -7.50
N VAL A 221 22.86 10.98 -6.65
CA VAL A 221 23.86 10.29 -5.83
C VAL A 221 23.89 8.81 -6.24
N PRO A 222 25.05 8.24 -6.59
CA PRO A 222 25.15 6.82 -6.89
C PRO A 222 24.66 5.95 -5.74
N ILE A 223 23.89 4.89 -6.04
CA ILE A 223 23.28 4.01 -5.01
C ILE A 223 24.32 3.43 -4.04
N PRO A 224 25.51 2.92 -4.49
CA PRO A 224 26.51 2.41 -3.54
C PRO A 224 26.96 3.45 -2.53
N PHE A 225 27.13 4.71 -2.98
CA PHE A 225 27.52 5.83 -2.11
C PHE A 225 26.39 6.20 -1.14
N ALA A 226 25.14 6.27 -1.62
CA ALA A 226 23.97 6.51 -0.78
C ALA A 226 23.82 5.40 0.31
N ARG A 227 24.07 4.14 -0.03
CA ARG A 227 24.08 3.02 0.92
C ARG A 227 25.18 3.14 1.97
N ALA A 228 26.38 3.54 1.57
CA ALA A 228 27.50 3.77 2.50
C ALA A 228 27.17 4.91 3.48
N LEU A 229 26.60 6.01 2.98
CA LEU A 229 26.15 7.13 3.81
C LEU A 229 25.02 6.75 4.78
N ALA A 230 24.11 5.87 4.37
CA ALA A 230 23.03 5.37 5.22
C ALA A 230 23.53 4.56 6.43
N ARG A 231 24.66 3.88 6.29
CA ARG A 231 25.33 3.14 7.38
C ARG A 231 26.12 4.03 8.32
N SER A 232 26.35 5.30 7.94
CA SER A 232 27.05 6.28 8.79
C SER A 232 26.18 6.61 10.01
N ARG A 233 26.78 6.57 11.21
CA ARG A 233 26.13 6.94 12.48
C ARG A 233 25.82 8.44 12.61
N SER A 234 26.24 9.26 11.66
CA SER A 234 25.95 10.69 11.63
C SER A 234 24.49 10.93 11.22
N GLY A 235 23.66 11.37 12.16
CA GLY A 235 22.23 11.65 11.94
C GLY A 235 21.95 12.69 10.82
N ARG A 236 22.95 13.48 10.41
CA ARG A 236 22.85 14.45 9.30
C ARG A 236 22.80 13.77 7.91
N VAL A 237 23.26 12.53 7.79
CA VAL A 237 23.42 11.83 6.50
C VAL A 237 22.55 10.55 6.44
N ALA A 238 22.17 9.99 7.59
CA ALA A 238 21.39 8.76 7.69
C ALA A 238 20.00 8.84 7.03
N TRP A 239 19.44 10.05 6.86
CA TRP A 239 18.16 10.24 6.17
C TRP A 239 18.25 9.92 4.67
N LEU A 240 19.44 10.09 4.04
CA LEU A 240 19.67 9.78 2.62
C LEU A 240 19.43 8.30 2.30
N GLY A 241 19.83 7.41 3.22
CA GLY A 241 19.63 5.99 3.03
C GLY A 241 18.19 5.51 3.16
N ARG A 242 17.37 6.27 3.86
CA ARG A 242 15.96 5.93 4.04
C ARG A 242 15.07 6.25 2.83
N PHE A 243 15.58 6.97 1.85
CA PHE A 243 14.95 7.20 0.56
C PHE A 243 15.46 6.27 -0.55
N ALA A 244 16.52 5.54 -0.28
CA ALA A 244 17.26 4.80 -1.32
C ALA A 244 16.96 3.30 -1.36
N LEU A 245 16.15 2.79 -0.45
CA LEU A 245 15.92 1.35 -0.31
C LEU A 245 14.43 1.06 -0.15
N PRO A 246 13.87 0.20 -1.01
CA PRO A 246 12.70 -0.56 -0.66
C PRO A 246 13.03 -1.52 0.49
#